data_6811322b0acc6549e043992fd7f2e359
#
_entry.id   6811322b0acc6549e043992fd7f2e359
#
_cell.length_a   1.000
_cell.length_b   1.000
_cell.length_c   1.000
_cell.angle_alpha   90.00
_cell.angle_beta   90.00
_cell.angle_gamma   90.00
#
_symmetry.space_group_name_H-M   'P 1'
#
loop_
_entity.id
_entity.type
_entity.pdbx_description
1 polymer ?
#
loop_
_entity_poly.entity_id
_entity_poly.type
_entity_poly.pdbx_seq_one_letter_code
_entity_poly.pdbx_strand_id
1 'polypeptide(L)'
;MSPRRQVTYSRRPNHAARSAHARGDRMFRTYDTSYIQPKRSNVPHYVFLAVLALLGIGILWFVGSSVASCVSPKVELLAEGQQATITVNEGASANTVGSALVDAKLVGSSKEFTERVKDLNAGSDLKPGTYTFAGGATVDDIISALRNGPVSDAVLTIPEGYRLTEIASAVESATSGRISADSFKQAASDASVYAGDYDFLKSAGTNSLEGFLFPKTYDVAADATADSLVRAMLTQFQTETAGLDWSYPESQGLSVYDTVNLASIVEKESSGDETVRAQVAAVFYNRLTTKGEPSNGYLQSDATTAYEVGHDFSADEVHANSPYSTYTNAGLPPTPICSPSIECLQAVCSPNKDALGKYYFFYFQNDKYTFSETYDEHQAAFS
;
A
#
# COMPACT_ATOMS: atom_id res chain seq x y z
N MET A 1 -27.53 30.15 -32.94
CA MET A 1 -26.69 31.35 -32.91
C MET A 1 -27.57 32.58 -32.99
N SER A 2 -27.84 33.25 -31.84
CA SER A 2 -28.60 34.50 -31.79
C SER A 2 -27.66 35.71 -31.83
N PRO A 3 -27.91 36.72 -32.63
CA PRO A 3 -27.04 37.89 -32.73
C PRO A 3 -27.15 38.76 -31.48
N ARG A 4 -26.01 39.09 -30.90
CA ARG A 4 -25.89 40.09 -29.84
C ARG A 4 -26.24 41.48 -30.40
N ARG A 5 -27.27 42.12 -29.83
CA ARG A 5 -27.57 43.52 -30.06
C ARG A 5 -26.48 44.39 -29.45
N GLN A 6 -25.76 45.14 -30.28
CA GLN A 6 -24.90 46.23 -29.83
C GLN A 6 -25.76 47.40 -29.40
N VAL A 7 -25.63 47.82 -28.13
CA VAL A 7 -26.28 49.05 -27.62
C VAL A 7 -25.29 50.18 -27.83
N THR A 8 -25.60 51.06 -28.76
CA THR A 8 -24.85 52.29 -29.01
C THR A 8 -25.35 53.38 -28.05
N TYR A 9 -24.51 53.81 -27.12
CA TYR A 9 -24.80 54.94 -26.26
C TYR A 9 -24.52 56.24 -27.00
N SER A 10 -25.56 57.12 -27.05
CA SER A 10 -25.43 58.48 -27.58
C SER A 10 -24.55 59.31 -26.63
N ARG A 11 -23.50 59.93 -27.17
CA ARG A 11 -22.57 60.81 -26.42
C ARG A 11 -23.17 62.17 -26.02
N ARG A 12 -24.46 62.44 -26.32
CA ARG A 12 -25.12 63.68 -25.92
C ARG A 12 -26.19 63.42 -24.88
N PRO A 13 -26.12 64.06 -23.70
CA PRO A 13 -27.17 63.91 -22.70
C PRO A 13 -28.47 64.43 -23.22
N ASN A 14 -29.59 63.73 -23.00
CA ASN A 14 -30.91 64.14 -23.38
C ASN A 14 -31.39 65.39 -22.55
N HIS A 15 -32.46 66.00 -22.97
CA HIS A 15 -33.00 67.21 -22.35
C HIS A 15 -33.36 67.05 -20.86
N ALA A 16 -33.76 65.87 -20.45
CA ALA A 16 -34.09 65.54 -19.05
C ALA A 16 -32.84 65.52 -18.15
N ALA A 17 -31.70 65.02 -18.63
CA ALA A 17 -30.42 65.02 -17.89
C ALA A 17 -29.90 66.44 -17.70
N ARG A 18 -30.03 67.28 -18.69
CA ARG A 18 -29.65 68.73 -18.58
C ARG A 18 -30.52 69.52 -17.61
N SER A 19 -31.81 69.19 -17.53
CA SER A 19 -32.75 69.90 -16.58
C SER A 19 -32.50 69.37 -15.13
N ALA A 20 -32.09 68.12 -14.95
CA ALA A 20 -31.74 67.61 -13.63
C ALA A 20 -30.45 68.26 -13.10
N HIS A 21 -29.44 68.43 -13.97
CA HIS A 21 -28.17 69.10 -13.62
C HIS A 21 -28.41 70.55 -13.25
N ALA A 22 -29.23 71.30 -14.02
CA ALA A 22 -29.51 72.68 -13.74
C ALA A 22 -30.33 72.89 -12.45
N ARG A 23 -31.16 71.89 -12.04
CA ARG A 23 -31.87 71.87 -10.75
C ARG A 23 -30.96 71.59 -9.58
N GLY A 24 -30.01 70.72 -9.76
CA GLY A 24 -28.92 70.43 -8.78
C GLY A 24 -28.09 71.66 -8.46
N ASP A 25 -27.62 72.34 -9.48
CA ASP A 25 -26.84 73.58 -9.34
C ASP A 25 -27.58 74.69 -8.62
N ARG A 26 -28.92 74.83 -8.77
CA ARG A 26 -29.71 75.78 -8.03
C ARG A 26 -29.89 75.43 -6.56
N MET A 27 -29.97 74.14 -6.23
CA MET A 27 -30.11 73.72 -4.83
C MET A 27 -28.80 73.94 -4.06
N PHE A 28 -27.65 73.75 -4.68
CA PHE A 28 -26.34 73.94 -4.01
C PHE A 28 -25.96 75.40 -3.86
N ARG A 29 -26.51 76.36 -4.67
CA ARG A 29 -26.22 77.80 -4.55
C ARG A 29 -26.90 78.46 -3.37
N THR A 30 -27.87 77.83 -2.69
CA THR A 30 -28.60 78.42 -1.57
C THR A 30 -28.09 78.00 -0.19
N TYR A 31 -27.07 77.09 -0.12
CA TYR A 31 -26.46 76.66 1.15
C TYR A 31 -25.15 77.37 1.33
N ASP A 32 -25.04 78.24 2.27
CA ASP A 32 -23.84 78.88 2.75
C ASP A 32 -23.17 77.88 3.69
N THR A 33 -22.11 77.20 3.23
CA THR A 33 -21.31 76.23 3.98
C THR A 33 -20.15 76.86 4.69
N SER A 34 -20.00 78.21 4.71
CA SER A 34 -18.89 78.90 5.35
C SER A 34 -18.77 78.67 6.87
N TYR A 35 -19.83 78.12 7.49
CA TYR A 35 -19.89 77.87 8.94
C TYR A 35 -19.53 76.41 9.35
N ILE A 36 -19.27 75.53 8.41
CA ILE A 36 -18.91 74.16 8.74
C ILE A 36 -17.37 74.04 8.79
N GLN A 37 -16.84 74.30 9.95
CA GLN A 37 -15.45 73.89 10.22
C GLN A 37 -15.40 72.38 10.43
N PRO A 38 -14.54 71.65 9.68
CA PRO A 38 -14.41 70.24 9.91
C PRO A 38 -13.76 70.03 11.28
N LYS A 39 -14.50 69.32 12.15
CA LYS A 39 -13.97 68.90 13.44
C LYS A 39 -12.80 67.95 13.15
N ARG A 40 -11.58 68.36 13.44
CA ARG A 40 -10.41 67.49 13.31
C ARG A 40 -10.57 66.29 14.23
N SER A 41 -10.90 65.17 13.66
CA SER A 41 -10.96 63.89 14.35
C SER A 41 -9.56 63.32 14.44
N ASN A 42 -9.12 62.95 15.64
CA ASN A 42 -7.85 62.25 15.84
C ASN A 42 -7.98 60.76 15.50
N VAL A 43 -9.15 60.30 15.00
CA VAL A 43 -9.44 58.92 14.60
C VAL A 43 -8.37 58.35 13.62
N PRO A 44 -7.94 59.12 12.55
CA PRO A 44 -6.95 58.57 11.65
C PRO A 44 -5.58 58.30 12.33
N HIS A 45 -5.26 59.07 13.38
CA HIS A 45 -3.99 58.89 14.11
C HIS A 45 -4.02 57.61 14.95
N TYR A 46 -5.15 57.35 15.63
CA TYR A 46 -5.32 56.13 16.43
C TYR A 46 -5.46 54.88 15.54
N VAL A 47 -6.10 54.99 14.37
CA VAL A 47 -6.19 53.93 13.40
C VAL A 47 -4.83 53.59 12.83
N PHE A 48 -3.99 54.62 12.52
CA PHE A 48 -2.62 54.41 12.04
C PHE A 48 -1.75 53.72 13.10
N LEU A 49 -1.86 54.16 14.37
CA LEU A 49 -1.13 53.51 15.48
C LEU A 49 -1.60 52.07 15.72
N ALA A 50 -2.88 51.79 15.59
CA ALA A 50 -3.42 50.45 15.72
C ALA A 50 -2.93 49.51 14.59
N VAL A 51 -2.86 50.00 13.35
CA VAL A 51 -2.30 49.25 12.21
C VAL A 51 -0.79 48.98 12.41
N LEU A 52 -0.03 49.97 12.91
CA LEU A 52 1.39 49.76 13.22
C LEU A 52 1.59 48.76 14.36
N ALA A 53 0.73 48.77 15.38
CA ALA A 53 0.78 47.80 16.48
C ALA A 53 0.44 46.36 15.98
N LEU A 54 -0.57 46.21 15.11
CA LEU A 54 -0.91 44.93 14.51
C LEU A 54 0.19 44.40 13.56
N LEU A 55 0.83 45.29 12.80
CA LEU A 55 1.99 44.92 11.98
C LEU A 55 3.19 44.51 12.85
N GLY A 56 3.44 45.21 13.96
CA GLY A 56 4.47 44.87 14.92
C GLY A 56 4.23 43.49 15.58
N ILE A 57 2.99 43.22 15.99
CA ILE A 57 2.57 41.91 16.54
C ILE A 57 2.70 40.82 15.46
N GLY A 58 2.28 41.10 14.22
CA GLY A 58 2.42 40.17 13.09
C GLY A 58 3.89 39.82 12.78
N ILE A 59 4.77 40.82 12.81
CA ILE A 59 6.22 40.60 12.64
C ILE A 59 6.83 39.83 13.80
N LEU A 60 6.46 40.14 15.05
CA LEU A 60 6.89 39.40 16.24
C LEU A 60 6.39 37.96 16.22
N TRP A 61 5.13 37.74 15.80
CA TRP A 61 4.58 36.38 15.65
C TRP A 61 5.27 35.61 14.52
N PHE A 62 5.53 36.27 13.36
CA PHE A 62 6.24 35.66 12.23
C PHE A 62 7.69 35.32 12.58
N VAL A 63 8.43 36.24 13.25
CA VAL A 63 9.79 35.98 13.73
C VAL A 63 9.78 34.91 14.82
N GLY A 64 8.84 34.95 15.75
CA GLY A 64 8.67 33.93 16.80
C GLY A 64 8.37 32.55 16.23
N SER A 65 7.49 32.45 15.23
CA SER A 65 7.18 31.19 14.56
C SER A 65 8.35 30.67 13.70
N SER A 66 9.13 31.57 13.09
CA SER A 66 10.31 31.21 12.31
C SER A 66 11.46 30.71 13.18
N VAL A 67 11.60 31.25 14.40
CA VAL A 67 12.62 30.79 15.39
C VAL A 67 12.16 29.47 16.03
N ALA A 68 10.84 29.30 16.30
CA ALA A 68 10.31 28.05 16.82
C ALA A 68 10.46 26.86 15.85
N SER A 69 10.43 27.12 14.53
CA SER A 69 10.67 26.10 13.50
C SER A 69 12.16 25.71 13.34
N CYS A 70 13.08 26.44 13.94
CA CYS A 70 14.52 26.12 13.92
C CYS A 70 14.99 25.29 15.12
N VAL A 71 14.14 25.07 16.13
CA VAL A 71 14.43 24.15 17.23
C VAL A 71 13.77 22.82 16.91
N SER A 72 14.36 22.06 16.00
CA SER A 72 14.05 20.64 15.88
C SER A 72 14.31 19.98 17.24
N PRO A 73 13.38 19.20 17.78
CA PRO A 73 13.65 18.45 19.00
C PRO A 73 14.91 17.63 18.74
N LYS A 74 15.92 17.75 19.62
CA LYS A 74 17.15 16.98 19.52
C LYS A 74 16.75 15.52 19.65
N VAL A 75 16.77 14.79 18.54
CA VAL A 75 16.50 13.34 18.55
C VAL A 75 17.58 12.71 19.43
N GLU A 76 17.15 12.02 20.46
CA GLU A 76 18.08 11.25 21.30
C GLU A 76 18.55 10.05 20.45
N LEU A 77 19.81 10.08 20.06
CA LEU A 77 20.39 9.04 19.23
C LEU A 77 20.54 7.74 20.01
N LEU A 78 20.57 6.65 19.27
CA LEU A 78 20.78 5.31 19.81
C LEU A 78 22.15 5.24 20.52
N ALA A 79 22.17 4.72 21.74
CA ALA A 79 23.39 4.65 22.54
C ALA A 79 24.37 3.61 21.95
N GLU A 80 25.67 3.83 22.17
CA GLU A 80 26.70 2.87 21.82
C GLU A 80 26.40 1.49 22.42
N GLY A 81 26.55 0.41 21.65
CA GLY A 81 26.24 -0.95 22.05
C GLY A 81 24.79 -1.38 21.80
N GLN A 82 23.89 -0.45 21.46
CA GLN A 82 22.57 -0.80 20.95
C GLN A 82 22.61 -0.89 19.42
N GLN A 83 21.68 -1.65 18.86
CA GLN A 83 21.53 -1.79 17.41
C GLN A 83 20.12 -1.41 16.98
N ALA A 84 19.97 -0.85 15.78
CA ALA A 84 18.68 -0.62 15.15
C ALA A 84 18.72 -1.09 13.70
N THR A 85 17.61 -1.65 13.26
CA THR A 85 17.45 -2.18 11.90
C THR A 85 16.52 -1.28 11.11
N ILE A 86 16.88 -0.99 9.87
CA ILE A 86 16.03 -0.30 8.89
C ILE A 86 15.88 -1.15 7.65
N THR A 87 14.76 -1.01 6.96
CA THR A 87 14.54 -1.62 5.65
C THR A 87 14.47 -0.54 4.58
N VAL A 88 15.28 -0.68 3.56
CA VAL A 88 15.30 0.18 2.37
C VAL A 88 14.60 -0.56 1.24
N ASN A 89 13.46 -0.05 0.81
CA ASN A 89 12.69 -0.64 -0.27
C ASN A 89 13.31 -0.32 -1.64
N GLU A 90 13.03 -1.14 -2.64
CA GLU A 90 13.44 -0.87 -4.02
C GLU A 90 12.86 0.48 -4.49
N GLY A 91 13.72 1.33 -5.06
CA GLY A 91 13.32 2.68 -5.49
C GLY A 91 13.11 3.70 -4.36
N ALA A 92 13.43 3.37 -3.11
CA ALA A 92 13.32 4.31 -2.01
C ALA A 92 14.17 5.58 -2.23
N SER A 93 13.58 6.75 -2.03
CA SER A 93 14.29 8.02 -2.13
C SER A 93 15.21 8.23 -0.91
N ALA A 94 16.28 9.04 -1.07
CA ALA A 94 17.12 9.43 0.05
C ALA A 94 16.33 10.07 1.21
N ASN A 95 15.24 10.78 0.92
CA ASN A 95 14.35 11.34 1.95
C ASN A 95 13.63 10.23 2.74
N THR A 96 13.12 9.20 2.06
CA THR A 96 12.45 8.07 2.70
C THR A 96 13.41 7.31 3.60
N VAL A 97 14.63 7.03 3.10
CA VAL A 97 15.69 6.38 3.89
C VAL A 97 16.08 7.24 5.08
N GLY A 98 16.27 8.56 4.87
CA GLY A 98 16.61 9.50 5.94
C GLY A 98 15.54 9.56 7.05
N SER A 99 14.25 9.46 6.70
CA SER A 99 13.18 9.39 7.68
C SER A 99 13.23 8.10 8.49
N ALA A 100 13.43 6.95 7.84
CA ALA A 100 13.58 5.66 8.52
C ALA A 100 14.78 5.65 9.48
N LEU A 101 15.89 6.29 9.10
CA LEU A 101 17.07 6.43 9.97
C LEU A 101 16.81 7.32 11.19
N VAL A 102 15.99 8.37 11.07
CA VAL A 102 15.57 9.22 12.19
C VAL A 102 14.65 8.45 13.14
N ASP A 103 13.67 7.72 12.60
CA ASP A 103 12.73 6.90 13.36
C ASP A 103 13.47 5.81 14.15
N ALA A 104 14.51 5.23 13.55
CA ALA A 104 15.41 4.27 14.19
C ALA A 104 16.44 4.92 15.13
N LYS A 105 16.43 6.25 15.31
CA LYS A 105 17.37 7.02 16.15
C LYS A 105 18.85 6.88 15.75
N LEU A 106 19.12 6.55 14.49
CA LEU A 106 20.45 6.37 13.96
C LEU A 106 21.09 7.70 13.49
N VAL A 107 20.25 8.64 13.04
CA VAL A 107 20.67 9.99 12.65
C VAL A 107 19.80 11.05 13.31
N GLY A 108 20.35 12.23 13.55
CA GLY A 108 19.63 13.32 14.21
C GLY A 108 18.61 14.03 13.30
N SER A 109 18.78 13.95 11.99
CA SER A 109 17.95 14.66 11.02
C SER A 109 18.00 13.98 9.65
N SER A 110 16.81 13.77 9.06
CA SER A 110 16.69 13.30 7.66
C SER A 110 17.34 14.30 6.67
N LYS A 111 17.33 15.59 6.99
CA LYS A 111 17.95 16.62 6.17
C LYS A 111 19.48 16.46 6.13
N GLU A 112 20.11 16.23 7.27
CA GLU A 112 21.56 15.99 7.36
C GLU A 112 21.98 14.80 6.48
N PHE A 113 21.24 13.68 6.59
CA PHE A 113 21.48 12.51 5.77
C PHE A 113 21.31 12.80 4.28
N THR A 114 20.23 13.46 3.88
CA THR A 114 19.96 13.74 2.45
C THR A 114 20.94 14.73 1.84
N GLU A 115 21.37 15.74 2.58
CA GLU A 115 22.43 16.66 2.14
C GLU A 115 23.75 15.89 1.94
N ARG A 116 24.10 15.01 2.86
CA ARG A 116 25.32 14.21 2.75
C ARG A 116 25.27 13.22 1.59
N VAL A 117 24.14 12.56 1.37
CA VAL A 117 23.90 11.69 0.18
C VAL A 117 24.08 12.48 -1.10
N LYS A 118 23.60 13.74 -1.16
CA LYS A 118 23.73 14.61 -2.32
C LYS A 118 25.19 15.04 -2.53
N ASP A 119 25.91 15.40 -1.47
CA ASP A 119 27.33 15.79 -1.53
C ASP A 119 28.21 14.66 -2.08
N LEU A 120 27.86 13.42 -1.73
CA LEU A 120 28.56 12.23 -2.19
C LEU A 120 28.06 11.71 -3.54
N ASN A 121 27.08 12.38 -4.19
CA ASN A 121 26.37 11.91 -5.39
C ASN A 121 25.87 10.45 -5.27
N ALA A 122 25.47 10.04 -4.06
CA ALA A 122 25.11 8.66 -3.73
C ALA A 122 23.60 8.35 -3.89
N GLY A 123 22.79 9.30 -4.37
CA GLY A 123 21.32 9.18 -4.39
C GLY A 123 20.78 8.02 -5.22
N SER A 124 21.47 7.65 -6.32
CA SER A 124 21.13 6.51 -7.17
C SER A 124 21.79 5.20 -6.74
N ASP A 125 22.72 5.24 -5.78
CA ASP A 125 23.58 4.12 -5.42
C ASP A 125 23.11 3.43 -4.12
N LEU A 126 22.06 3.96 -3.47
CA LEU A 126 21.51 3.36 -2.25
C LEU A 126 20.79 2.07 -2.63
N LYS A 127 21.33 0.94 -2.20
CA LYS A 127 20.79 -0.37 -2.52
C LYS A 127 19.61 -0.73 -1.60
N PRO A 128 18.58 -1.40 -2.10
CA PRO A 128 17.51 -1.93 -1.27
C PRO A 128 18.02 -3.06 -0.39
N GLY A 129 17.36 -3.29 0.73
CA GLY A 129 17.68 -4.38 1.66
C GLY A 129 17.48 -3.97 3.11
N THR A 130 17.74 -4.92 4.01
CA THR A 130 17.66 -4.70 5.45
C THR A 130 19.08 -4.46 5.99
N TYR A 131 19.22 -3.40 6.78
CA TYR A 131 20.51 -2.98 7.32
C TYR A 131 20.40 -2.81 8.82
N THR A 132 21.36 -3.38 9.55
CA THR A 132 21.50 -3.18 10.99
C THR A 132 22.69 -2.28 11.27
N PHE A 133 22.47 -1.22 12.02
CA PHE A 133 23.48 -0.24 12.40
C PHE A 133 23.62 -0.19 13.91
N ALA A 134 24.86 -0.12 14.38
CA ALA A 134 25.14 0.14 15.78
C ALA A 134 24.90 1.63 16.13
N GLY A 135 24.47 1.90 17.36
CA GLY A 135 24.43 3.24 17.90
C GLY A 135 25.82 3.88 17.87
N GLY A 136 25.88 5.14 17.46
CA GLY A 136 27.14 5.86 17.24
C GLY A 136 27.74 5.73 15.83
N ALA A 137 27.11 4.96 14.93
CA ALA A 137 27.50 4.93 13.51
C ALA A 137 27.41 6.34 12.90
N THR A 138 28.43 6.74 12.14
CA THR A 138 28.41 8.04 11.45
C THR A 138 27.53 8.01 10.21
N VAL A 139 27.03 9.18 9.77
CA VAL A 139 26.26 9.28 8.53
C VAL A 139 27.02 8.74 7.33
N ASP A 140 28.34 8.91 7.30
CA ASP A 140 29.20 8.40 6.23
C ASP A 140 29.32 6.86 6.25
N ASP A 141 29.42 6.24 7.43
CA ASP A 141 29.40 4.80 7.57
C ASP A 141 28.06 4.22 7.09
N ILE A 142 26.96 4.86 7.47
CA ILE A 142 25.61 4.46 7.04
C ILE A 142 25.47 4.56 5.52
N ILE A 143 25.90 5.70 4.90
CA ILE A 143 25.83 5.86 3.44
C ILE A 143 26.74 4.84 2.75
N SER A 144 27.94 4.57 3.28
CA SER A 144 28.85 3.58 2.74
C SER A 144 28.23 2.18 2.76
N ALA A 145 27.63 1.77 3.88
CA ALA A 145 26.93 0.51 3.99
C ALA A 145 25.75 0.41 3.00
N LEU A 146 24.94 1.47 2.89
CA LEU A 146 23.81 1.53 1.95
C LEU A 146 24.26 1.42 0.48
N ARG A 147 25.43 1.96 0.12
CA ARG A 147 26.00 1.84 -1.22
C ARG A 147 26.58 0.47 -1.50
N ASN A 148 27.20 -0.16 -0.50
CA ASN A 148 27.76 -1.49 -0.64
C ASN A 148 26.67 -2.56 -0.71
N GLY A 149 25.51 -2.31 -0.12
CA GLY A 149 24.41 -3.26 0.07
C GLY A 149 24.49 -3.95 1.42
N PRO A 150 23.43 -4.65 1.83
CA PRO A 150 23.45 -5.40 3.08
C PRO A 150 24.57 -6.44 3.06
N VAL A 151 25.22 -6.62 4.21
CA VAL A 151 26.19 -7.71 4.36
C VAL A 151 25.40 -9.01 4.46
N SER A 152 25.21 -9.65 3.31
CA SER A 152 24.52 -10.93 3.23
C SER A 152 25.52 -12.04 3.53
N ASP A 153 25.17 -12.93 4.45
CA ASP A 153 25.89 -14.19 4.66
C ASP A 153 25.14 -15.40 4.08
N ALA A 154 23.90 -15.17 3.64
CA ALA A 154 23.05 -16.17 3.01
C ALA A 154 22.12 -15.56 1.95
N VAL A 155 21.82 -16.35 0.93
CA VAL A 155 20.79 -16.04 -0.07
C VAL A 155 19.64 -17.02 0.10
N LEU A 156 18.44 -16.50 0.32
CA LEU A 156 17.22 -17.28 0.50
C LEU A 156 16.31 -17.09 -0.69
N THR A 157 16.06 -18.13 -1.47
CA THR A 157 15.07 -18.10 -2.54
C THR A 157 13.78 -18.81 -2.10
N ILE A 158 12.67 -18.11 -2.14
CA ILE A 158 11.33 -18.65 -1.88
C ILE A 158 10.60 -18.71 -3.21
N PRO A 159 10.37 -19.93 -3.73
CA PRO A 159 9.55 -20.13 -4.92
C PRO A 159 8.07 -19.79 -4.66
N GLU A 160 7.37 -19.50 -5.74
CA GLU A 160 5.91 -19.37 -5.74
C GLU A 160 5.24 -20.67 -5.32
N GLY A 161 4.11 -20.56 -4.65
CA GLY A 161 3.37 -21.72 -4.17
C GLY A 161 3.96 -22.43 -2.95
N TYR A 162 5.02 -21.89 -2.30
CA TYR A 162 5.53 -22.46 -1.04
C TYR A 162 4.55 -22.21 0.11
N ARG A 163 4.41 -23.20 0.97
CA ARG A 163 3.69 -23.11 2.25
C ARG A 163 4.59 -22.49 3.31
N LEU A 164 4.00 -21.92 4.35
CA LEU A 164 4.74 -21.38 5.50
C LEU A 164 5.76 -22.41 6.07
N THR A 165 5.41 -23.68 6.12
CA THR A 165 6.30 -24.76 6.60
C THR A 165 7.49 -24.99 5.67
N GLU A 166 7.29 -24.88 4.36
CA GLU A 166 8.35 -25.01 3.36
C GLU A 166 9.27 -23.78 3.39
N ILE A 167 8.69 -22.59 3.53
CA ILE A 167 9.45 -21.34 3.72
C ILE A 167 10.31 -21.43 4.98
N ALA A 168 9.75 -21.87 6.10
CA ALA A 168 10.50 -22.03 7.36
C ALA A 168 11.68 -23.00 7.21
N SER A 169 11.49 -24.11 6.50
CA SER A 169 12.56 -25.08 6.21
C SER A 169 13.64 -24.48 5.28
N ALA A 170 13.23 -23.68 4.28
CA ALA A 170 14.16 -22.99 3.40
C ALA A 170 14.99 -21.94 4.16
N VAL A 171 14.36 -21.20 5.09
CA VAL A 171 15.05 -20.23 5.97
C VAL A 171 16.10 -20.93 6.84
N GLU A 172 15.74 -22.03 7.50
CA GLU A 172 16.69 -22.80 8.32
C GLU A 172 17.85 -23.32 7.49
N SER A 173 17.58 -23.88 6.32
CA SER A 173 18.59 -24.37 5.41
C SER A 173 19.53 -23.26 4.91
N ALA A 174 18.98 -22.16 4.41
CA ALA A 174 19.76 -21.04 3.88
C ALA A 174 20.65 -20.39 4.96
N THR A 175 20.16 -20.30 6.20
CA THR A 175 20.89 -19.71 7.32
C THR A 175 21.74 -20.72 8.10
N SER A 176 21.90 -21.96 7.60
CA SER A 176 22.61 -23.03 8.27
C SER A 176 22.17 -23.25 9.74
N GLY A 177 20.88 -23.13 9.99
CA GLY A 177 20.25 -23.30 11.31
C GLY A 177 20.34 -22.09 12.24
N ARG A 178 20.94 -20.97 11.84
CA ARG A 178 21.00 -19.73 12.62
C ARG A 178 19.60 -19.19 12.94
N ILE A 179 18.69 -19.24 11.97
CA ILE A 179 17.27 -19.05 12.16
C ILE A 179 16.62 -20.42 11.99
N SER A 180 16.14 -21.01 13.09
CA SER A 180 15.49 -22.32 13.03
C SER A 180 14.10 -22.22 12.39
N ALA A 181 13.65 -23.29 11.73
CA ALA A 181 12.30 -23.38 11.16
C ALA A 181 11.21 -23.10 12.21
N ASP A 182 11.40 -23.56 13.45
CA ASP A 182 10.43 -23.33 14.52
C ASP A 182 10.39 -21.87 14.96
N SER A 183 11.55 -21.20 15.06
CA SER A 183 11.55 -19.76 15.40
C SER A 183 10.90 -18.91 14.30
N PHE A 184 11.10 -19.28 13.04
CA PHE A 184 10.46 -18.60 11.91
C PHE A 184 8.93 -18.85 11.89
N LYS A 185 8.50 -20.10 12.07
CA LYS A 185 7.06 -20.43 12.19
C LYS A 185 6.39 -19.68 13.34
N GLN A 186 7.07 -19.58 14.48
CA GLN A 186 6.56 -18.82 15.62
C GLN A 186 6.42 -17.32 15.30
N ALA A 187 7.41 -16.70 14.66
CA ALA A 187 7.33 -15.31 14.23
C ALA A 187 6.18 -15.08 13.22
N ALA A 188 5.92 -16.05 12.34
CA ALA A 188 4.86 -15.97 11.33
C ALA A 188 3.49 -16.52 11.79
N SER A 189 3.31 -16.87 13.05
CA SER A 189 2.10 -17.55 13.55
C SER A 189 0.90 -16.65 13.78
N ASP A 190 1.10 -15.34 13.91
CA ASP A 190 0.06 -14.36 14.28
C ASP A 190 0.24 -13.06 13.48
N ALA A 191 -0.64 -12.85 12.49
CA ALA A 191 -0.62 -11.67 11.63
C ALA A 191 -0.93 -10.38 12.40
N SER A 192 -1.66 -10.45 13.53
CA SER A 192 -2.04 -9.26 14.31
C SER A 192 -0.83 -8.52 14.89
N VAL A 193 0.30 -9.23 15.10
CA VAL A 193 1.56 -8.65 15.56
C VAL A 193 2.10 -7.60 14.57
N TYR A 194 1.81 -7.78 13.28
CA TYR A 194 2.32 -6.94 12.19
C TYR A 194 1.26 -5.99 11.61
N ALA A 195 -0.02 -6.15 11.98
CA ALA A 195 -1.14 -5.40 11.41
C ALA A 195 -1.09 -3.89 11.71
N GLY A 196 -0.27 -3.45 12.68
CA GLY A 196 -0.02 -2.04 12.96
C GLY A 196 0.91 -1.38 11.92
N ASP A 197 1.80 -2.16 11.30
CA ASP A 197 2.78 -1.70 10.32
C ASP A 197 2.32 -2.01 8.88
N TYR A 198 1.47 -3.03 8.70
CA TYR A 198 0.99 -3.51 7.39
C TYR A 198 -0.53 -3.59 7.37
N ASP A 199 -1.18 -2.57 6.81
CA ASP A 199 -2.65 -2.42 6.78
C ASP A 199 -3.37 -3.60 6.10
N PHE A 200 -2.76 -4.23 5.12
CA PHE A 200 -3.33 -5.38 4.42
C PHE A 200 -3.52 -6.62 5.30
N LEU A 201 -2.85 -6.69 6.46
CA LEU A 201 -3.00 -7.79 7.44
C LEU A 201 -4.19 -7.59 8.39
N LYS A 202 -4.85 -6.44 8.40
CA LYS A 202 -5.96 -6.17 9.34
C LYS A 202 -7.10 -7.20 9.24
N SER A 203 -7.36 -7.70 8.03
CA SER A 203 -8.38 -8.71 7.80
C SER A 203 -7.94 -10.14 8.14
N ALA A 204 -6.64 -10.38 8.36
CA ALA A 204 -6.12 -11.69 8.75
C ALA A 204 -6.40 -12.02 10.23
N GLY A 205 -6.60 -11.00 11.09
CA GLY A 205 -6.80 -11.19 12.52
C GLY A 205 -5.60 -11.86 13.17
N THR A 206 -5.83 -12.92 13.95
CA THR A 206 -4.80 -13.74 14.61
C THR A 206 -4.38 -14.97 13.81
N ASN A 207 -4.77 -15.07 12.55
CA ASN A 207 -4.32 -16.15 11.67
C ASN A 207 -2.80 -16.04 11.43
N SER A 208 -2.20 -17.13 10.95
CA SER A 208 -0.80 -17.09 10.53
C SER A 208 -0.60 -16.21 9.30
N LEU A 209 0.66 -15.94 8.98
CA LEU A 209 1.07 -15.22 7.77
C LEU A 209 1.12 -16.13 6.53
N GLU A 210 0.45 -17.30 6.54
CA GLU A 210 0.33 -18.15 5.36
C GLU A 210 -0.28 -17.33 4.20
N GLY A 211 0.36 -17.37 3.04
CA GLY A 211 -0.05 -16.61 1.85
C GLY A 211 0.54 -15.19 1.75
N PHE A 212 1.05 -14.61 2.83
CA PHE A 212 1.55 -13.22 2.86
C PHE A 212 3.07 -13.09 2.80
N LEU A 213 3.81 -14.18 2.94
CA LEU A 213 5.26 -14.19 2.84
C LEU A 213 5.66 -14.27 1.36
N PHE A 214 5.94 -13.10 0.76
CA PHE A 214 6.05 -12.99 -0.70
C PHE A 214 7.16 -13.84 -1.29
N PRO A 215 6.91 -14.61 -2.38
CA PRO A 215 7.92 -15.43 -3.05
C PRO A 215 8.93 -14.55 -3.80
N LYS A 216 10.18 -14.60 -3.37
CA LYS A 216 11.30 -13.86 -3.97
C LYS A 216 12.64 -14.39 -3.47
N THR A 217 13.74 -13.92 -4.06
CA THR A 217 15.08 -14.11 -3.52
C THR A 217 15.42 -12.98 -2.58
N TYR A 218 15.84 -13.33 -1.35
CA TYR A 218 16.17 -12.41 -0.26
C TYR A 218 17.65 -12.54 0.12
N ASP A 219 18.31 -11.40 0.25
CA ASP A 219 19.61 -11.34 0.90
C ASP A 219 19.41 -11.35 2.42
N VAL A 220 19.96 -12.35 3.09
CA VAL A 220 19.79 -12.52 4.54
C VAL A 220 21.06 -12.05 5.25
N ALA A 221 20.94 -10.99 6.02
CA ALA A 221 22.05 -10.44 6.78
C ALA A 221 22.54 -11.40 7.87
N ALA A 222 23.81 -11.31 8.23
CA ALA A 222 24.44 -12.17 9.23
C ALA A 222 23.75 -12.10 10.62
N ASP A 223 23.19 -10.97 10.95
CA ASP A 223 22.47 -10.68 12.20
C ASP A 223 20.93 -10.73 12.06
N ALA A 224 20.42 -11.13 10.90
CA ALA A 224 18.97 -11.23 10.67
C ALA A 224 18.32 -12.18 11.68
N THR A 225 17.16 -11.78 12.17
CA THR A 225 16.28 -12.55 13.04
C THR A 225 15.09 -13.10 12.26
N ALA A 226 14.35 -14.03 12.83
CA ALA A 226 13.08 -14.51 12.24
C ALA A 226 12.09 -13.35 12.02
N ASP A 227 11.95 -12.43 12.99
CA ASP A 227 11.07 -11.25 12.87
C ASP A 227 11.52 -10.33 11.72
N SER A 228 12.82 -9.99 11.64
CA SER A 228 13.30 -9.10 10.58
C SER A 228 13.11 -9.70 9.18
N LEU A 229 13.23 -11.02 9.05
CA LEU A 229 13.03 -11.71 7.78
C LEU A 229 11.53 -11.76 7.41
N VAL A 230 10.64 -12.04 8.37
CA VAL A 230 9.18 -11.92 8.19
C VAL A 230 8.82 -10.52 7.71
N ARG A 231 9.33 -9.47 8.35
CA ARG A 231 9.10 -8.08 7.95
C ARG A 231 9.61 -7.77 6.54
N ALA A 232 10.75 -8.31 6.16
CA ALA A 232 11.27 -8.16 4.79
C ALA A 232 10.31 -8.77 3.76
N MET A 233 9.77 -9.97 4.05
CA MET A 233 8.82 -10.65 3.16
C MET A 233 7.46 -9.91 3.10
N LEU A 234 6.98 -9.37 4.21
CA LEU A 234 5.75 -8.54 4.25
C LEU A 234 5.92 -7.21 3.52
N THR A 235 7.08 -6.57 3.66
CA THR A 235 7.41 -5.35 2.92
C THR A 235 7.46 -5.62 1.41
N GLN A 236 7.99 -6.78 1.02
CA GLN A 236 8.00 -7.20 -0.37
C GLN A 236 6.57 -7.44 -0.89
N PHE A 237 5.71 -8.10 -0.12
CA PHE A 237 4.29 -8.27 -0.45
C PHE A 237 3.62 -6.90 -0.66
N GLN A 238 3.81 -5.96 0.25
CA GLN A 238 3.28 -4.61 0.14
C GLN A 238 3.75 -3.89 -1.14
N THR A 239 5.03 -4.04 -1.48
CA THR A 239 5.64 -3.40 -2.64
C THR A 239 5.06 -3.96 -3.95
N GLU A 240 5.01 -5.27 -4.09
CA GLU A 240 4.52 -5.95 -5.29
C GLU A 240 3.02 -5.75 -5.50
N THR A 241 2.25 -5.69 -4.42
CA THR A 241 0.80 -5.53 -4.49
C THR A 241 0.33 -4.07 -4.52
N ALA A 242 1.23 -3.08 -4.41
CA ALA A 242 0.88 -1.65 -4.37
C ALA A 242 0.12 -1.16 -5.61
N GLY A 243 0.31 -1.82 -6.75
CA GLY A 243 -0.37 -1.49 -8.02
C GLY A 243 -1.65 -2.27 -8.30
N LEU A 244 -2.05 -3.20 -7.42
CA LEU A 244 -3.24 -4.03 -7.64
C LEU A 244 -4.54 -3.25 -7.37
N ASP A 245 -5.53 -3.45 -8.23
CA ASP A 245 -6.88 -2.96 -8.03
C ASP A 245 -7.72 -4.01 -7.28
N TRP A 246 -7.90 -3.80 -5.99
CA TRP A 246 -8.67 -4.68 -5.11
C TRP A 246 -10.20 -4.50 -5.20
N SER A 247 -10.68 -3.60 -6.06
CA SER A 247 -12.11 -3.24 -6.14
C SER A 247 -13.00 -4.41 -6.57
N TYR A 248 -12.52 -5.29 -7.46
CA TYR A 248 -13.30 -6.44 -7.89
C TYR A 248 -13.52 -7.46 -6.74
N PRO A 249 -12.51 -7.97 -6.05
CA PRO A 249 -12.70 -8.81 -4.86
C PRO A 249 -13.61 -8.17 -3.80
N GLU A 250 -13.39 -6.89 -3.49
CA GLU A 250 -14.23 -6.14 -2.54
C GLU A 250 -15.70 -6.11 -2.98
N SER A 251 -15.97 -5.93 -4.28
CA SER A 251 -17.33 -5.97 -4.84
C SER A 251 -18.00 -7.32 -4.69
N GLN A 252 -17.21 -8.38 -4.58
CA GLN A 252 -17.68 -9.75 -4.29
C GLN A 252 -17.77 -10.06 -2.78
N GLY A 253 -17.46 -9.07 -1.93
CA GLY A 253 -17.50 -9.21 -0.47
C GLY A 253 -16.26 -9.88 0.13
N LEU A 254 -15.17 -10.01 -0.63
CA LEU A 254 -13.92 -10.59 -0.15
C LEU A 254 -13.02 -9.51 0.47
N SER A 255 -12.51 -9.80 1.66
CA SER A 255 -11.42 -9.03 2.26
C SER A 255 -10.09 -9.27 1.54
N VAL A 256 -9.04 -8.51 1.89
CA VAL A 256 -7.68 -8.77 1.38
C VAL A 256 -7.23 -10.18 1.76
N TYR A 257 -7.54 -10.63 2.98
CA TYR A 257 -7.23 -12.00 3.42
C TYR A 257 -7.92 -13.06 2.55
N ASP A 258 -9.22 -12.89 2.29
CA ASP A 258 -9.98 -13.81 1.44
C ASP A 258 -9.46 -13.80 0.00
N THR A 259 -9.03 -12.64 -0.49
CA THR A 259 -8.44 -12.49 -1.84
C THR A 259 -7.11 -13.25 -1.95
N VAL A 260 -6.24 -13.14 -0.94
CA VAL A 260 -4.98 -13.90 -0.89
C VAL A 260 -5.26 -15.40 -0.74
N ASN A 261 -6.26 -15.76 0.04
CA ASN A 261 -6.71 -17.16 0.17
C ASN A 261 -7.14 -17.72 -1.19
N LEU A 262 -8.00 -17.01 -1.92
CA LEU A 262 -8.42 -17.43 -3.27
C LEU A 262 -7.23 -17.48 -4.24
N ALA A 263 -6.31 -16.52 -4.19
CA ALA A 263 -5.12 -16.49 -5.04
C ALA A 263 -4.20 -17.69 -4.77
N SER A 264 -4.10 -18.15 -3.52
CA SER A 264 -3.31 -19.34 -3.17
C SER A 264 -3.90 -20.63 -3.76
N ILE A 265 -5.23 -20.70 -3.94
CA ILE A 265 -5.89 -21.81 -4.63
C ILE A 265 -5.61 -21.71 -6.14
N VAL A 266 -5.77 -20.53 -6.73
CA VAL A 266 -5.45 -20.28 -8.15
C VAL A 266 -4.00 -20.65 -8.46
N GLU A 267 -3.05 -20.35 -7.54
CA GLU A 267 -1.64 -20.71 -7.67
C GLU A 267 -1.43 -22.23 -7.81
N LYS A 268 -2.18 -23.02 -7.05
CA LYS A 268 -2.07 -24.46 -7.06
C LYS A 268 -2.82 -25.15 -8.21
N GLU A 269 -3.83 -24.49 -8.75
CA GLU A 269 -4.71 -25.05 -9.79
C GLU A 269 -4.38 -24.53 -11.20
N SER A 270 -3.57 -23.51 -11.30
CA SER A 270 -3.20 -22.95 -12.61
C SER A 270 -1.70 -23.07 -12.86
N SER A 271 -1.37 -23.49 -14.07
CA SER A 271 -0.03 -23.37 -14.65
C SER A 271 -0.14 -22.64 -15.97
N GLY A 272 0.89 -21.88 -16.36
CA GLY A 272 0.93 -21.26 -17.67
C GLY A 272 0.71 -19.76 -17.69
N ASP A 273 0.00 -19.26 -18.70
CA ASP A 273 -0.08 -17.84 -18.99
C ASP A 273 -1.13 -17.10 -18.13
N GLU A 274 -1.06 -15.77 -18.18
CA GLU A 274 -1.95 -14.85 -17.49
C GLU A 274 -3.43 -15.09 -17.84
N THR A 275 -3.73 -15.44 -19.10
CA THR A 275 -5.11 -15.70 -19.55
C THR A 275 -5.71 -16.90 -18.83
N VAL A 276 -4.93 -17.97 -18.69
CA VAL A 276 -5.36 -19.19 -17.98
C VAL A 276 -5.61 -18.90 -16.51
N ARG A 277 -4.68 -18.20 -15.84
CA ARG A 277 -4.85 -17.82 -14.42
C ARG A 277 -6.13 -17.01 -14.22
N ALA A 278 -6.37 -16.01 -15.08
CA ALA A 278 -7.58 -15.18 -15.02
C ALA A 278 -8.87 -15.98 -15.30
N GLN A 279 -8.83 -17.00 -16.16
CA GLN A 279 -9.98 -17.89 -16.38
C GLN A 279 -10.22 -18.82 -15.19
N VAL A 280 -9.18 -19.40 -14.60
CA VAL A 280 -9.27 -20.24 -13.40
C VAL A 280 -9.83 -19.41 -12.23
N ALA A 281 -9.33 -18.18 -12.04
CA ALA A 281 -9.87 -17.26 -11.04
C ALA A 281 -11.37 -17.00 -11.26
N ALA A 282 -11.80 -16.79 -12.51
CA ALA A 282 -13.21 -16.58 -12.85
C ALA A 282 -14.07 -17.83 -12.53
N VAL A 283 -13.57 -19.04 -12.78
CA VAL A 283 -14.27 -20.28 -12.40
C VAL A 283 -14.47 -20.35 -10.87
N PHE A 284 -13.43 -20.03 -10.09
CA PHE A 284 -13.57 -20.04 -8.64
C PHE A 284 -14.51 -18.95 -8.13
N TYR A 285 -14.53 -17.75 -8.73
CA TYR A 285 -15.56 -16.75 -8.42
C TYR A 285 -16.95 -17.24 -8.73
N ASN A 286 -17.16 -17.86 -9.90
CA ASN A 286 -18.46 -18.43 -10.26
C ASN A 286 -18.90 -19.47 -9.24
N ARG A 287 -17.99 -20.38 -8.85
CA ARG A 287 -18.29 -21.40 -7.83
C ARG A 287 -18.61 -20.80 -6.48
N LEU A 288 -17.81 -19.81 -6.03
CA LEU A 288 -17.93 -19.19 -4.72
C LEU A 288 -19.25 -18.42 -4.55
N THR A 289 -19.70 -17.73 -5.62
CA THR A 289 -20.86 -16.83 -5.59
C THR A 289 -22.19 -17.53 -5.94
N THR A 290 -22.15 -18.72 -6.55
CA THR A 290 -23.35 -19.42 -6.99
C THR A 290 -24.05 -20.13 -5.84
N LYS A 291 -25.29 -19.71 -5.60
CA LYS A 291 -26.21 -20.37 -4.65
C LYS A 291 -27.10 -21.35 -5.40
N GLY A 292 -26.73 -22.62 -5.44
CA GLY A 292 -27.40 -23.65 -6.18
C GLY A 292 -26.48 -24.34 -7.18
N GLU A 293 -27.09 -25.20 -8.05
CA GLU A 293 -26.33 -25.85 -9.11
C GLU A 293 -25.62 -24.81 -10.04
N PRO A 294 -24.42 -25.11 -10.58
CA PRO A 294 -23.76 -26.43 -10.47
C PRO A 294 -22.78 -26.55 -9.28
N SER A 295 -22.50 -25.48 -8.52
CA SER A 295 -21.43 -25.51 -7.49
C SER A 295 -21.91 -25.43 -6.05
N ASN A 296 -23.07 -24.85 -5.78
CA ASN A 296 -23.60 -24.61 -4.43
C ASN A 296 -22.62 -23.91 -3.48
N GLY A 297 -21.70 -23.12 -3.99
CA GLY A 297 -20.64 -22.45 -3.23
C GLY A 297 -19.42 -23.31 -2.92
N TYR A 298 -19.38 -24.58 -3.36
CA TYR A 298 -18.24 -25.47 -3.16
C TYR A 298 -17.16 -25.19 -4.19
N LEU A 299 -15.93 -24.94 -3.73
CA LEU A 299 -14.81 -24.69 -4.65
C LEU A 299 -14.28 -25.95 -5.31
N GLN A 300 -14.38 -27.10 -4.64
CA GLN A 300 -13.99 -28.41 -5.15
C GLN A 300 -12.54 -28.42 -5.67
N SER A 301 -11.62 -27.91 -4.85
CA SER A 301 -10.19 -27.87 -5.14
C SER A 301 -9.48 -28.95 -4.33
N ASP A 302 -8.81 -29.85 -5.02
CA ASP A 302 -7.98 -30.91 -4.41
C ASP A 302 -6.80 -30.33 -3.64
N ALA A 303 -6.31 -29.17 -4.10
CA ALA A 303 -5.17 -28.50 -3.49
C ALA A 303 -5.40 -28.12 -2.02
N THR A 304 -6.64 -27.82 -1.63
CA THR A 304 -6.99 -27.51 -0.24
C THR A 304 -6.88 -28.73 0.67
N THR A 305 -7.27 -29.91 0.19
CA THR A 305 -7.09 -31.19 0.89
C THR A 305 -5.59 -31.54 0.96
N ALA A 306 -4.86 -31.43 -0.15
CA ALA A 306 -3.42 -31.69 -0.19
C ALA A 306 -2.64 -30.80 0.79
N TYR A 307 -3.07 -29.54 0.99
CA TYR A 307 -2.48 -28.65 1.98
C TYR A 307 -2.62 -29.20 3.41
N GLU A 308 -3.81 -29.64 3.77
CA GLU A 308 -4.11 -30.13 5.12
C GLU A 308 -3.39 -31.43 5.44
N VAL A 309 -3.50 -32.43 4.55
CA VAL A 309 -2.92 -33.76 4.81
C VAL A 309 -1.39 -33.78 4.66
N GLY A 310 -0.84 -32.87 3.88
CA GLY A 310 0.61 -32.73 3.70
C GLY A 310 1.28 -33.86 2.90
N HIS A 311 0.51 -34.67 2.21
CA HIS A 311 0.94 -35.78 1.34
C HIS A 311 -0.03 -35.96 0.16
N ASP A 312 0.24 -36.93 -0.73
CA ASP A 312 -0.68 -37.30 -1.78
C ASP A 312 -1.98 -37.84 -1.17
N PHE A 313 -3.11 -37.19 -1.46
CA PHE A 313 -4.38 -37.46 -0.83
C PHE A 313 -5.12 -38.62 -1.52
N SER A 314 -5.94 -39.33 -0.75
CA SER A 314 -6.88 -40.32 -1.23
C SER A 314 -8.27 -39.72 -1.53
N ALA A 315 -9.10 -40.43 -2.28
CA ALA A 315 -10.48 -40.03 -2.55
C ALA A 315 -11.34 -39.88 -1.26
N ASP A 316 -11.03 -40.66 -0.23
CA ASP A 316 -11.72 -40.56 1.06
C ASP A 316 -11.34 -39.29 1.82
N GLU A 317 -10.08 -38.85 1.72
CA GLU A 317 -9.61 -37.63 2.37
C GLU A 317 -10.19 -36.37 1.73
N VAL A 318 -10.43 -36.37 0.41
CA VAL A 318 -11.07 -35.24 -0.29
C VAL A 318 -12.47 -34.95 0.27
N HIS A 319 -13.23 -36.02 0.61
CA HIS A 319 -14.58 -35.96 1.17
C HIS A 319 -14.62 -36.04 2.70
N ALA A 320 -13.47 -36.00 3.36
CA ALA A 320 -13.41 -36.02 4.81
C ALA A 320 -14.09 -34.77 5.41
N ASN A 321 -14.61 -34.92 6.63
CA ASN A 321 -15.17 -33.79 7.37
C ASN A 321 -14.05 -32.94 7.97
N SER A 322 -13.41 -32.15 7.12
CA SER A 322 -12.30 -31.25 7.44
C SER A 322 -12.65 -29.82 7.04
N PRO A 323 -12.24 -28.80 7.80
CA PRO A 323 -12.41 -27.40 7.41
C PRO A 323 -11.77 -27.04 6.06
N TYR A 324 -10.75 -27.78 5.62
CA TYR A 324 -10.06 -27.53 4.34
C TYR A 324 -10.68 -28.29 3.17
N SER A 325 -11.58 -29.26 3.40
CA SER A 325 -12.27 -29.92 2.29
C SER A 325 -13.28 -28.95 1.66
N THR A 326 -12.92 -28.38 0.52
CA THR A 326 -13.81 -27.52 -0.28
C THR A 326 -14.85 -28.31 -1.09
N TYR A 327 -14.90 -29.63 -0.91
CA TYR A 327 -15.97 -30.53 -1.39
C TYR A 327 -17.10 -30.70 -0.37
N THR A 328 -16.81 -30.53 0.92
CA THR A 328 -17.78 -30.69 2.00
C THR A 328 -18.14 -29.37 2.67
N ASN A 329 -17.35 -28.33 2.50
CA ASN A 329 -17.60 -26.98 3.00
C ASN A 329 -17.70 -25.99 1.84
N ALA A 330 -18.79 -25.23 1.80
CA ALA A 330 -18.94 -24.12 0.86
C ALA A 330 -18.10 -22.92 1.29
N GLY A 331 -17.57 -22.19 0.33
CA GLY A 331 -16.72 -21.02 0.57
C GLY A 331 -15.23 -21.32 0.53
N LEU A 332 -14.45 -20.36 1.01
CA LEU A 332 -12.99 -20.45 1.10
C LEU A 332 -12.57 -21.34 2.28
N PRO A 333 -11.40 -22.01 2.21
CA PRO A 333 -10.82 -22.70 3.36
C PRO A 333 -10.43 -21.68 4.45
N PRO A 334 -10.12 -22.16 5.67
CA PRO A 334 -9.82 -21.27 6.81
C PRO A 334 -8.63 -20.33 6.59
N THR A 335 -7.64 -20.76 5.80
CA THR A 335 -6.41 -19.98 5.53
C THR A 335 -6.00 -20.11 4.06
N PRO A 336 -5.16 -19.21 3.55
CA PRO A 336 -4.40 -19.47 2.34
C PRO A 336 -3.64 -20.80 2.45
N ILE A 337 -3.36 -21.45 1.32
CA ILE A 337 -2.71 -22.76 1.27
C ILE A 337 -1.28 -22.70 0.74
N CYS A 338 -0.82 -21.53 0.33
CA CYS A 338 0.55 -21.24 -0.07
C CYS A 338 0.72 -19.73 -0.28
N SER A 339 1.96 -19.29 -0.47
CA SER A 339 2.32 -17.94 -0.92
C SER A 339 2.12 -17.83 -2.43
N PRO A 340 1.10 -17.07 -2.91
CA PRO A 340 0.82 -16.95 -4.33
C PRO A 340 1.80 -16.00 -5.03
N SER A 341 1.98 -16.21 -6.34
CA SER A 341 2.66 -15.28 -7.25
C SER A 341 1.87 -13.97 -7.40
N ILE A 342 2.55 -12.93 -7.87
CA ILE A 342 1.86 -11.66 -8.19
C ILE A 342 0.85 -11.85 -9.32
N GLU A 343 1.13 -12.74 -10.28
CA GLU A 343 0.26 -13.05 -11.41
C GLU A 343 -1.04 -13.70 -10.95
N CYS A 344 -1.01 -14.56 -9.93
CA CYS A 344 -2.22 -15.14 -9.34
C CYS A 344 -3.02 -14.14 -8.53
N LEU A 345 -2.37 -13.23 -7.80
CA LEU A 345 -3.02 -12.10 -7.14
C LEU A 345 -3.69 -11.18 -8.17
N GLN A 346 -3.01 -10.86 -9.28
CA GLN A 346 -3.58 -10.08 -10.40
C GLN A 346 -4.78 -10.78 -11.02
N ALA A 347 -4.70 -12.09 -11.25
CA ALA A 347 -5.79 -12.89 -11.82
C ALA A 347 -7.05 -12.85 -10.94
N VAL A 348 -6.89 -12.89 -9.64
CA VAL A 348 -8.01 -12.78 -8.69
C VAL A 348 -8.54 -11.35 -8.62
N CYS A 349 -7.67 -10.35 -8.66
CA CYS A 349 -8.08 -8.94 -8.70
C CYS A 349 -8.74 -8.55 -10.04
N SER A 350 -8.39 -9.22 -11.13
CA SER A 350 -8.92 -8.94 -12.48
C SER A 350 -9.23 -10.23 -13.25
N PRO A 351 -10.27 -11.00 -12.81
CA PRO A 351 -10.63 -12.26 -13.45
C PRO A 351 -11.12 -12.06 -14.87
N ASN A 352 -11.04 -13.10 -15.69
CA ASN A 352 -11.49 -13.07 -17.09
C ASN A 352 -13.00 -12.81 -17.17
N LYS A 353 -13.37 -11.67 -17.75
CA LYS A 353 -14.77 -11.20 -17.80
C LYS A 353 -15.67 -12.10 -18.67
N ASP A 354 -15.12 -12.73 -19.71
CA ASP A 354 -15.88 -13.61 -20.60
C ASP A 354 -16.11 -14.99 -19.98
N ALA A 355 -15.35 -15.35 -18.96
CA ALA A 355 -15.49 -16.58 -18.19
C ALA A 355 -16.40 -16.41 -16.96
N LEU A 356 -16.57 -15.19 -16.45
CA LEU A 356 -17.45 -14.90 -15.31
C LEU A 356 -18.92 -15.21 -15.64
N GLY A 357 -19.58 -15.95 -14.74
CA GLY A 357 -20.97 -16.40 -14.91
C GLY A 357 -21.14 -17.45 -15.99
N LYS A 358 -20.06 -17.95 -16.57
CA LYS A 358 -20.11 -18.87 -17.70
C LYS A 358 -19.48 -20.23 -17.38
N TYR A 359 -18.21 -20.26 -17.01
CA TYR A 359 -17.48 -21.50 -16.79
C TYR A 359 -17.47 -21.86 -15.31
N TYR A 360 -17.80 -23.11 -15.00
CA TYR A 360 -17.80 -23.67 -13.64
C TYR A 360 -16.81 -24.81 -13.47
N PHE A 361 -16.27 -25.34 -14.57
CA PHE A 361 -15.34 -26.47 -14.59
C PHE A 361 -14.17 -26.18 -15.47
N PHE A 362 -13.01 -26.73 -15.11
CA PHE A 362 -11.83 -26.76 -15.95
C PHE A 362 -11.11 -28.10 -15.81
N TYR A 363 -10.37 -28.46 -16.83
CA TYR A 363 -9.57 -29.66 -16.87
C TYR A 363 -8.26 -29.39 -17.60
N PHE A 364 -7.14 -29.87 -17.04
CA PHE A 364 -5.81 -29.71 -17.59
C PHE A 364 -5.29 -31.05 -18.11
N GLN A 365 -5.02 -31.12 -19.39
CA GLN A 365 -4.42 -32.30 -20.04
C GLN A 365 -3.61 -31.89 -21.27
N ASN A 366 -2.47 -32.55 -21.49
CA ASN A 366 -1.60 -32.31 -22.65
C ASN A 366 -1.23 -30.83 -22.81
N ASP A 367 -0.83 -30.16 -21.72
CA ASP A 367 -0.47 -28.74 -21.64
C ASP A 367 -1.58 -27.78 -22.09
N LYS A 368 -2.84 -28.21 -22.01
CA LYS A 368 -4.00 -27.42 -22.39
C LYS A 368 -5.08 -27.45 -21.31
N TYR A 369 -5.61 -26.26 -21.00
CA TYR A 369 -6.82 -26.10 -20.22
C TYR A 369 -8.06 -26.15 -21.11
N THR A 370 -9.07 -26.87 -20.66
CA THR A 370 -10.42 -26.88 -21.25
C THR A 370 -11.40 -26.41 -20.19
N PHE A 371 -12.19 -25.38 -20.51
CA PHE A 371 -13.19 -24.81 -19.63
C PHE A 371 -14.59 -25.22 -20.07
N SER A 372 -15.48 -25.56 -19.13
CA SER A 372 -16.81 -26.06 -19.40
C SER A 372 -17.86 -25.34 -18.56
N GLU A 373 -19.06 -25.18 -19.12
CA GLU A 373 -20.21 -24.57 -18.44
C GLU A 373 -20.94 -25.60 -17.57
N THR A 374 -21.04 -26.83 -18.06
CA THR A 374 -21.78 -27.93 -17.42
C THR A 374 -20.87 -29.09 -17.04
N TYR A 375 -21.33 -29.92 -16.11
CA TYR A 375 -20.63 -31.13 -15.70
C TYR A 375 -20.54 -32.16 -16.83
N ASP A 376 -21.58 -32.25 -17.68
CA ASP A 376 -21.60 -33.17 -18.82
C ASP A 376 -20.53 -32.79 -19.85
N GLU A 377 -20.35 -31.49 -20.13
CA GLU A 377 -19.27 -30.98 -20.99
C GLU A 377 -17.91 -31.27 -20.35
N HIS A 378 -17.79 -31.09 -19.04
CA HIS A 378 -16.56 -31.38 -18.31
C HIS A 378 -16.20 -32.87 -18.41
N GLN A 379 -17.14 -33.77 -18.20
CA GLN A 379 -16.90 -35.21 -18.37
C GLN A 379 -16.51 -35.59 -19.81
N ALA A 380 -17.12 -34.94 -20.80
CA ALA A 380 -16.75 -35.16 -22.21
C ALA A 380 -15.33 -34.69 -22.56
N ALA A 381 -14.75 -33.77 -21.78
CA ALA A 381 -13.40 -33.25 -22.03
C ALA A 381 -12.28 -34.25 -21.73
N PHE A 382 -12.54 -35.29 -20.91
CA PHE A 382 -11.57 -36.36 -20.61
C PHE A 382 -12.00 -37.75 -21.08
N SER A 383 -13.03 -37.84 -21.91
CA SER A 383 -13.44 -39.04 -22.62
C SER A 383 -12.74 -39.12 -23.97
#